data_84ed472418cd43f63dcebdf6a3a6edcc
#
_entry.id   84ed472418cd43f63dcebdf6a3a6edcc
#
_cell.length_a   1.000
_cell.length_b   1.000
_cell.length_c   1.000
_cell.angle_alpha   90.00
_cell.angle_beta   90.00
_cell.angle_gamma   90.00
#
_symmetry.space_group_name_H-M   'P 1'
#
loop_
_entity.id
_entity.type
_entity.pdbx_description
1 polymer ?
#
loop_
_entity_poly.entity_id
_entity_poly.type
_entity_poly.pdbx_seq_one_letter_code
_entity_poly.pdbx_strand_id
1 'polypeptide(L)'
;MANRENRKTEKKIKLSPAQKQTAAMAFVVALIVIYVAVELYGAFNVSLKTQTALASTVYETINADALVVRDEHTVKGNGDAVTVSSVSDCEKVVKGGEIALTFGSQEAAFAYSQYLDLESDLQYYSDMESQAVGQVTDVESLDNSILENINEYIRAAAAQNVGAVSESAAELNDRFTRRQILIGKEIDFSSVMRETEEKMNALHISANQPSGSITADESGVYSQYTDGLENAFDYSSIDSLDVNTLTSWIQQAQTPAQEQNAGKLITDFEWYFCAVVNTEDISGLENGDSVDVAVSGTDSVYSCEIVSGAEPELGQEQTALVLSCDEINSDTVSMRLANIEIRVHSYTGVRMPSAAVHVNNGERGVYALVASVVEWRSAEVLYTDGDYVVLSYDPDSENGIKLYDQIIIQGKELHDGEVYN
;
A
#
# COMPACT_ATOMS: atom_id res chain seq x y z
N MET A 1 8.66 23.06 85.78
CA MET A 1 9.26 23.85 84.66
C MET A 1 8.17 23.97 83.57
N ALA A 2 7.68 25.20 83.39
CA ALA A 2 6.49 25.48 82.59
C ALA A 2 6.81 25.61 81.10
N ASN A 3 6.08 24.84 80.27
CA ASN A 3 6.14 24.94 78.83
C ASN A 3 5.09 25.96 78.37
N ARG A 4 5.54 27.09 77.83
CA ARG A 4 4.66 28.12 77.27
C ARG A 4 4.33 27.79 75.80
N GLU A 5 3.10 27.36 75.58
CA GLU A 5 2.50 27.25 74.23
C GLU A 5 2.23 28.69 73.69
N ASN A 6 2.86 28.97 72.53
CA ASN A 6 2.67 30.21 71.81
C ASN A 6 1.50 30.04 70.81
N ARG A 7 0.27 30.32 71.20
CA ARG A 7 -0.90 30.40 70.31
C ARG A 7 -0.83 31.67 69.47
N LYS A 8 -0.48 31.56 68.23
CA LYS A 8 -0.70 32.59 67.22
C LYS A 8 -2.19 32.69 66.90
N THR A 9 -2.82 33.74 67.35
CA THR A 9 -4.20 34.11 67.00
C THR A 9 -4.27 34.62 65.56
N GLU A 10 -4.79 33.82 64.64
CA GLU A 10 -5.17 34.28 63.30
C GLU A 10 -6.35 35.28 63.42
N LYS A 11 -6.09 36.55 63.15
CA LYS A 11 -7.16 37.57 63.01
C LYS A 11 -7.89 37.33 61.68
N LYS A 12 -9.02 36.61 61.72
CA LYS A 12 -9.98 36.58 60.61
C LYS A 12 -10.55 37.96 60.37
N ILE A 13 -10.14 38.63 59.31
CA ILE A 13 -10.69 39.91 58.84
C ILE A 13 -12.13 39.64 58.35
N LYS A 14 -13.13 40.06 59.14
CA LYS A 14 -14.55 40.00 58.77
C LYS A 14 -14.86 41.23 57.89
N LEU A 15 -14.85 41.06 56.59
CA LEU A 15 -15.30 42.06 55.61
C LEU A 15 -16.82 42.29 55.79
N SER A 16 -17.24 43.56 55.76
CA SER A 16 -18.66 43.94 55.79
C SER A 16 -19.36 43.48 54.47
N PRO A 17 -20.68 43.31 54.43
CA PRO A 17 -21.40 42.91 53.21
C PRO A 17 -21.11 43.80 52.00
N ALA A 18 -21.00 45.09 52.19
CA ALA A 18 -20.64 46.06 51.12
C ALA A 18 -19.20 45.85 50.62
N GLN A 19 -18.23 45.57 51.50
CA GLN A 19 -16.84 45.26 51.13
C GLN A 19 -16.70 43.95 50.42
N LYS A 20 -17.53 42.96 50.68
CA LYS A 20 -17.56 41.69 49.93
C LYS A 20 -18.11 41.91 48.51
N GLN A 21 -19.11 42.77 48.38
CA GLN A 21 -19.70 43.05 47.06
C GLN A 21 -18.75 43.86 46.17
N THR A 22 -18.02 44.85 46.72
CA THR A 22 -16.97 45.57 46.00
C THR A 22 -15.77 44.70 45.68
N ALA A 23 -15.35 43.80 46.58
CA ALA A 23 -14.27 42.83 46.28
C ALA A 23 -14.68 41.81 45.19
N ALA A 24 -15.92 41.34 45.20
CA ALA A 24 -16.43 40.45 44.14
C ALA A 24 -16.49 41.17 42.77
N MET A 25 -16.94 42.43 42.77
CA MET A 25 -16.98 43.23 41.54
C MET A 25 -15.57 43.55 41.01
N ALA A 26 -14.62 43.87 41.89
CA ALA A 26 -13.22 44.08 41.51
C ALA A 26 -12.57 42.79 40.97
N PHE A 27 -12.91 41.62 41.53
CA PHE A 27 -12.44 40.33 41.03
C PHE A 27 -12.98 40.05 39.63
N VAL A 28 -14.27 40.30 39.36
CA VAL A 28 -14.86 40.12 38.02
C VAL A 28 -14.20 41.04 37.00
N VAL A 29 -13.98 42.34 37.36
CA VAL A 29 -13.27 43.31 36.50
C VAL A 29 -11.84 42.82 36.21
N ALA A 30 -11.13 42.30 37.24
CA ALA A 30 -9.78 41.78 37.05
C ALA A 30 -9.76 40.56 36.09
N LEU A 31 -10.74 39.64 36.19
CA LEU A 31 -10.87 38.54 35.25
C LEU A 31 -11.12 39.00 33.81
N ILE A 32 -11.97 40.02 33.63
CA ILE A 32 -12.24 40.60 32.32
C ILE A 32 -10.96 41.24 31.74
N VAL A 33 -10.21 41.98 32.55
CA VAL A 33 -8.94 42.59 32.11
C VAL A 33 -7.90 41.54 31.75
N ILE A 34 -7.79 40.48 32.55
CA ILE A 34 -6.90 39.34 32.24
C ILE A 34 -7.33 38.67 30.94
N TYR A 35 -8.62 38.39 30.76
CA TYR A 35 -9.15 37.79 29.52
C TYR A 35 -8.82 38.66 28.31
N VAL A 36 -9.11 39.96 28.36
CA VAL A 36 -8.78 40.91 27.28
C VAL A 36 -7.27 41.00 27.03
N ALA A 37 -6.47 40.99 28.11
CA ALA A 37 -5.00 40.98 27.95
C ALA A 37 -4.46 39.71 27.29
N VAL A 38 -5.03 38.53 27.60
CA VAL A 38 -4.68 37.26 26.94
C VAL A 38 -5.11 37.26 25.48
N GLU A 39 -6.30 37.75 25.17
CA GLU A 39 -6.78 37.86 23.77
C GLU A 39 -5.92 38.87 22.98
N LEU A 40 -5.58 40.02 23.55
CA LEU A 40 -4.69 40.98 22.91
C LEU A 40 -3.28 40.43 22.74
N TYR A 41 -2.75 39.71 23.74
CA TYR A 41 -1.43 39.08 23.62
C TYR A 41 -1.40 38.04 22.50
N GLY A 42 -2.44 37.16 22.39
CA GLY A 42 -2.59 36.21 21.30
C GLY A 42 -2.79 36.87 19.93
N ALA A 43 -3.47 38.02 19.88
CA ALA A 43 -3.68 38.77 18.64
C ALA A 43 -2.41 39.51 18.15
N PHE A 44 -1.49 39.87 19.06
CA PHE A 44 -0.23 40.53 18.72
C PHE A 44 0.97 39.57 18.54
N ASN A 45 0.92 38.37 19.10
CA ASN A 45 1.99 37.36 19.01
C ASN A 45 1.63 36.19 18.08
N VAL A 46 1.31 36.49 16.82
CA VAL A 46 1.20 35.41 15.80
C VAL A 46 2.61 34.99 15.41
N SER A 47 3.03 33.81 15.88
CA SER A 47 4.28 33.25 15.44
C SER A 47 4.18 32.84 13.96
N LEU A 48 5.15 33.26 13.16
CA LEU A 48 5.29 32.80 11.77
C LEU A 48 5.53 31.32 11.76
N LYS A 49 4.75 30.57 10.97
CA LYS A 49 5.01 29.16 10.71
C LYS A 49 5.35 28.98 9.24
N THR A 50 6.39 28.21 9.00
CA THR A 50 6.83 27.88 7.64
C THR A 50 6.77 26.37 7.42
N GLN A 51 6.64 25.99 6.16
CA GLN A 51 6.77 24.61 5.67
C GLN A 51 7.76 24.63 4.51
N THR A 52 8.65 23.65 4.49
CA THR A 52 9.62 23.50 3.40
C THR A 52 8.92 23.03 2.12
N ALA A 53 9.22 23.70 1.00
CA ALA A 53 8.73 23.33 -0.32
C ALA A 53 9.45 22.06 -0.79
N LEU A 54 8.76 20.93 -0.75
CA LEU A 54 9.24 19.65 -1.26
C LEU A 54 8.39 19.24 -2.46
N ALA A 55 9.03 18.71 -3.49
CA ALA A 55 8.31 18.11 -4.61
C ALA A 55 7.52 16.91 -4.12
N SER A 56 6.26 16.84 -4.51
CA SER A 56 5.34 15.75 -4.20
C SER A 56 4.45 15.51 -5.40
N THR A 57 4.17 14.26 -5.70
CA THR A 57 3.15 13.88 -6.68
C THR A 57 1.87 13.54 -5.91
N VAL A 58 0.77 14.16 -6.29
CA VAL A 58 -0.58 13.90 -5.76
C VAL A 58 -1.43 13.38 -6.91
N TYR A 59 -2.23 12.38 -6.62
CA TYR A 59 -3.12 11.78 -7.60
C TYR A 59 -4.55 12.22 -7.36
N GLU A 60 -5.26 12.49 -8.42
CA GLU A 60 -6.72 12.53 -8.41
C GLU A 60 -7.19 11.08 -8.51
N THR A 61 -7.98 10.63 -7.53
CA THR A 61 -8.25 9.21 -7.34
C THR A 61 -9.73 8.91 -7.19
N ILE A 62 -10.14 7.77 -7.73
CA ILE A 62 -11.45 7.18 -7.53
C ILE A 62 -11.28 5.93 -6.68
N ASN A 63 -11.95 5.85 -5.53
CA ASN A 63 -11.92 4.68 -4.67
C ASN A 63 -13.14 3.80 -4.95
N ALA A 64 -12.90 2.52 -5.17
CA ALA A 64 -13.97 1.57 -5.45
C ALA A 64 -13.66 0.17 -4.93
N ASP A 65 -14.73 -0.60 -4.66
CA ASP A 65 -14.65 -2.04 -4.46
C ASP A 65 -14.73 -2.72 -5.83
N ALA A 66 -13.69 -3.46 -6.21
CA ALA A 66 -13.61 -4.12 -7.50
C ALA A 66 -13.71 -5.63 -7.36
N LEU A 67 -14.42 -6.24 -8.31
CA LEU A 67 -14.36 -7.67 -8.59
C LEU A 67 -13.24 -7.93 -9.60
N VAL A 68 -12.40 -8.92 -9.31
CA VAL A 68 -11.37 -9.37 -10.24
C VAL A 68 -11.91 -10.55 -11.05
N VAL A 69 -11.93 -10.38 -12.37
CA VAL A 69 -12.43 -11.38 -13.32
C VAL A 69 -11.29 -11.84 -14.23
N ARG A 70 -11.11 -13.15 -14.33
CA ARG A 70 -10.09 -13.80 -15.16
C ARG A 70 -10.72 -14.95 -15.93
N ASP A 71 -10.08 -15.37 -17.02
CA ASP A 71 -10.44 -16.62 -17.70
C ASP A 71 -9.83 -17.79 -16.93
N GLU A 72 -10.62 -18.37 -16.04
CA GLU A 72 -10.20 -19.38 -15.07
C GLU A 72 -10.86 -20.73 -15.35
N HIS A 73 -10.07 -21.78 -15.38
CA HIS A 73 -10.53 -23.16 -15.54
C HIS A 73 -10.09 -24.00 -14.34
N THR A 74 -11.04 -24.68 -13.69
CA THR A 74 -10.73 -25.53 -12.54
C THR A 74 -9.97 -26.78 -12.96
N VAL A 75 -8.87 -27.08 -12.29
CA VAL A 75 -8.16 -28.34 -12.37
C VAL A 75 -8.80 -29.32 -11.40
N LYS A 76 -9.52 -30.33 -11.94
CA LYS A 76 -10.24 -31.29 -11.11
C LYS A 76 -9.30 -32.21 -10.37
N GLY A 77 -9.51 -32.37 -9.09
CA GLY A 77 -8.86 -33.41 -8.28
C GLY A 77 -9.27 -34.81 -8.69
N ASN A 78 -8.47 -35.80 -8.33
CA ASN A 78 -8.71 -37.23 -8.68
C ASN A 78 -9.48 -37.93 -7.54
N GLY A 79 -10.72 -37.50 -7.28
CA GLY A 79 -11.59 -38.09 -6.25
C GLY A 79 -11.03 -37.95 -4.83
N ASP A 80 -11.02 -39.06 -4.07
CA ASP A 80 -10.52 -39.11 -2.69
C ASP A 80 -8.99 -39.14 -2.57
N ALA A 81 -8.24 -39.11 -3.69
CA ALA A 81 -6.78 -39.14 -3.67
C ALA A 81 -6.22 -37.81 -3.14
N VAL A 82 -5.21 -37.90 -2.31
CA VAL A 82 -4.45 -36.73 -1.84
C VAL A 82 -3.54 -36.24 -2.96
N THR A 83 -3.58 -34.97 -3.27
CA THR A 83 -2.80 -34.34 -4.33
C THR A 83 -1.67 -33.50 -3.75
N VAL A 84 -0.50 -33.53 -4.40
CA VAL A 84 0.63 -32.64 -4.15
C VAL A 84 0.98 -31.97 -5.47
N SER A 85 1.00 -30.65 -5.50
CA SER A 85 1.40 -29.90 -6.69
C SER A 85 2.85 -30.19 -7.05
N SER A 86 3.12 -30.45 -8.34
CA SER A 86 4.47 -30.59 -8.90
C SER A 86 4.96 -29.32 -9.58
N VAL A 87 4.10 -28.28 -9.64
CA VAL A 87 4.42 -26.96 -10.17
C VAL A 87 4.17 -25.89 -9.10
N SER A 88 4.93 -24.82 -9.19
CA SER A 88 4.80 -23.68 -8.28
C SER A 88 3.57 -22.85 -8.62
N ASP A 89 3.08 -22.08 -7.65
CA ASP A 89 2.03 -21.09 -7.89
C ASP A 89 2.53 -20.04 -8.90
N CYS A 90 1.66 -19.56 -9.78
CA CYS A 90 1.99 -18.66 -10.91
C CYS A 90 2.94 -19.26 -11.97
N GLU A 91 3.22 -20.54 -11.97
CA GLU A 91 4.04 -21.18 -12.99
C GLU A 91 3.25 -21.38 -14.29
N LYS A 92 3.91 -21.13 -15.43
CA LYS A 92 3.33 -21.36 -16.76
C LYS A 92 3.36 -22.82 -17.11
N VAL A 93 2.21 -23.39 -17.36
CA VAL A 93 2.03 -24.81 -17.71
C VAL A 93 1.56 -24.95 -19.15
N VAL A 94 2.13 -25.90 -19.86
CA VAL A 94 1.67 -26.24 -21.22
C VAL A 94 0.60 -27.32 -21.18
N LYS A 95 -0.27 -27.34 -22.15
CA LYS A 95 -1.27 -28.38 -22.31
C LYS A 95 -0.62 -29.79 -22.27
N GLY A 96 -1.13 -30.70 -21.41
CA GLY A 96 -0.59 -32.02 -21.15
C GLY A 96 0.59 -32.03 -20.18
N GLY A 97 1.06 -30.88 -19.69
CA GLY A 97 2.06 -30.76 -18.61
C GLY A 97 1.51 -31.33 -17.30
N GLU A 98 2.37 -31.94 -16.49
CA GLU A 98 2.01 -32.41 -15.16
C GLU A 98 1.84 -31.22 -14.22
N ILE A 99 0.72 -31.17 -13.49
CA ILE A 99 0.39 -30.14 -12.51
C ILE A 99 0.57 -30.66 -11.09
N ALA A 100 0.08 -31.88 -10.84
CA ALA A 100 0.10 -32.45 -9.52
C ALA A 100 0.23 -33.98 -9.58
N LEU A 101 0.78 -34.55 -8.53
CA LEU A 101 0.83 -35.98 -8.29
C LEU A 101 -0.26 -36.36 -7.29
N THR A 102 -0.82 -37.57 -7.48
CA THR A 102 -1.84 -38.14 -6.60
C THR A 102 -1.27 -39.26 -5.76
N PHE A 103 -1.70 -39.37 -4.51
CA PHE A 103 -1.21 -40.33 -3.55
C PHE A 103 -2.37 -41.12 -2.91
N GLY A 104 -2.11 -42.35 -2.58
CA GLY A 104 -3.08 -43.24 -1.93
C GLY A 104 -3.22 -42.99 -0.42
N SER A 105 -2.35 -42.19 0.20
CA SER A 105 -2.44 -41.84 1.61
C SER A 105 -1.87 -40.45 1.87
N GLN A 106 -2.33 -39.85 2.97
CA GLN A 106 -1.87 -38.52 3.41
C GLN A 106 -0.40 -38.57 3.84
N GLU A 107 0.06 -39.67 4.46
CA GLU A 107 1.44 -39.83 4.86
C GLU A 107 2.39 -39.87 3.64
N ALA A 108 2.00 -40.55 2.56
CA ALA A 108 2.79 -40.58 1.35
C ALA A 108 2.87 -39.21 0.67
N ALA A 109 1.74 -38.50 0.60
CA ALA A 109 1.66 -37.15 0.09
C ALA A 109 2.55 -36.17 0.88
N PHE A 110 2.47 -36.26 2.21
CA PHE A 110 3.27 -35.41 3.10
C PHE A 110 4.78 -35.69 2.99
N ALA A 111 5.17 -36.97 2.94
CA ALA A 111 6.56 -37.36 2.73
C ALA A 111 7.10 -36.85 1.39
N TYR A 112 6.28 -36.85 0.34
CA TYR A 112 6.66 -36.35 -0.97
C TYR A 112 6.76 -34.83 -0.99
N SER A 113 5.82 -34.11 -0.34
CA SER A 113 5.92 -32.65 -0.17
C SER A 113 7.22 -32.24 0.55
N GLN A 114 7.55 -32.93 1.65
CA GLN A 114 8.81 -32.69 2.35
C GLN A 114 10.04 -32.98 1.48
N TYR A 115 9.94 -33.97 0.60
CA TYR A 115 11.02 -34.26 -0.36
C TYR A 115 11.22 -33.11 -1.34
N LEU A 116 10.15 -32.54 -1.90
CA LEU A 116 10.23 -31.38 -2.80
C LEU A 116 10.82 -30.15 -2.11
N ASP A 117 10.43 -29.89 -0.86
CA ASP A 117 10.99 -28.79 -0.07
C ASP A 117 12.51 -28.96 0.11
N LEU A 118 12.96 -30.16 0.49
CA LEU A 118 14.38 -30.45 0.66
C LEU A 118 15.16 -30.43 -0.68
N GLU A 119 14.52 -30.83 -1.79
CA GLU A 119 15.12 -30.74 -3.13
C GLU A 119 15.32 -29.28 -3.54
N SER A 120 14.34 -28.40 -3.25
CA SER A 120 14.45 -26.96 -3.45
C SER A 120 15.57 -26.36 -2.59
N ASP A 121 15.67 -26.73 -1.31
CA ASP A 121 16.73 -26.31 -0.42
C ASP A 121 18.12 -26.74 -0.95
N LEU A 122 18.23 -27.97 -1.44
CA LEU A 122 19.48 -28.48 -1.99
C LEU A 122 19.92 -27.69 -3.23
N GLN A 123 18.98 -27.40 -4.12
CA GLN A 123 19.23 -26.55 -5.29
C GLN A 123 19.69 -25.16 -4.88
N TYR A 124 18.99 -24.56 -3.93
CA TYR A 124 19.35 -23.24 -3.38
C TYR A 124 20.77 -23.21 -2.82
N TYR A 125 21.18 -24.20 -2.00
CA TYR A 125 22.54 -24.25 -1.46
C TYR A 125 23.60 -24.47 -2.54
N SER A 126 23.28 -25.29 -3.55
CA SER A 126 24.16 -25.51 -4.71
C SER A 126 24.37 -24.22 -5.52
N ASP A 127 23.29 -23.46 -5.74
CA ASP A 127 23.37 -22.19 -6.45
C ASP A 127 24.16 -21.15 -5.64
N MET A 128 23.97 -21.09 -4.33
CA MET A 128 24.74 -20.24 -3.42
C MET A 128 26.24 -20.59 -3.40
N GLU A 129 26.58 -21.90 -3.35
CA GLU A 129 27.97 -22.34 -3.42
C GLU A 129 28.62 -21.91 -4.74
N SER A 130 27.90 -22.06 -5.86
CA SER A 130 28.39 -21.68 -7.19
C SER A 130 28.58 -20.16 -7.35
N GLN A 131 27.70 -19.35 -6.77
CA GLN A 131 27.76 -17.89 -6.81
C GLN A 131 28.85 -17.32 -5.87
N ALA A 132 29.15 -17.99 -4.77
CA ALA A 132 30.21 -17.57 -3.85
C ALA A 132 31.58 -17.45 -4.53
N VAL A 133 31.79 -18.11 -5.68
CA VAL A 133 33.05 -18.16 -6.43
C VAL A 133 33.24 -16.99 -7.42
N GLY A 134 32.22 -16.15 -7.72
CA GLY A 134 32.31 -15.33 -8.94
C GLY A 134 31.73 -13.91 -8.97
N GLN A 135 31.06 -13.39 -7.97
CA GLN A 135 30.41 -12.08 -8.10
C GLN A 135 30.95 -10.99 -7.14
N VAL A 136 31.43 -9.89 -7.76
CA VAL A 136 31.65 -8.61 -7.07
C VAL A 136 30.32 -7.85 -7.06
N THR A 137 29.47 -8.13 -6.09
CA THR A 137 28.27 -7.33 -5.85
C THR A 137 28.60 -6.23 -4.83
N ASP A 138 28.09 -5.03 -5.06
CA ASP A 138 28.28 -3.91 -4.14
C ASP A 138 27.53 -4.18 -2.82
N VAL A 139 28.28 -4.23 -1.71
CA VAL A 139 27.71 -4.47 -0.36
C VAL A 139 26.70 -3.38 0.03
N GLU A 140 26.93 -2.14 -0.41
CA GLU A 140 26.03 -1.02 -0.12
C GLU A 140 24.66 -1.20 -0.78
N SER A 141 24.64 -1.65 -2.05
CA SER A 141 23.39 -1.97 -2.76
C SER A 141 22.64 -3.11 -2.06
N LEU A 142 23.35 -4.12 -1.58
CA LEU A 142 22.74 -5.24 -0.87
C LEU A 142 22.20 -4.82 0.51
N ASP A 143 22.93 -3.95 1.23
CA ASP A 143 22.46 -3.42 2.52
C ASP A 143 21.18 -2.59 2.35
N ASN A 144 21.08 -1.79 1.28
CA ASN A 144 19.85 -1.04 0.95
C ASN A 144 18.68 -1.99 0.66
N SER A 145 18.89 -3.02 -0.14
CA SER A 145 17.83 -3.99 -0.45
C SER A 145 17.41 -4.84 0.77
N ILE A 146 18.29 -5.08 1.73
CA ILE A 146 17.93 -5.69 3.02
C ILE A 146 17.00 -4.76 3.81
N LEU A 147 17.26 -3.45 3.83
CA LEU A 147 16.40 -2.48 4.52
C LEU A 147 15.02 -2.38 3.87
N GLU A 148 14.93 -2.45 2.54
CA GLU A 148 13.66 -2.51 1.80
C GLU A 148 12.85 -3.74 2.19
N ASN A 149 13.44 -4.93 2.15
CA ASN A 149 12.76 -6.17 2.56
C ASN A 149 12.35 -6.18 4.04
N ILE A 150 13.13 -5.57 4.94
CA ILE A 150 12.69 -5.43 6.34
C ILE A 150 11.40 -4.61 6.42
N ASN A 151 11.29 -3.53 5.63
CA ASN A 151 10.09 -2.73 5.58
C ASN A 151 8.90 -3.50 5.00
N GLU A 152 9.10 -4.29 3.94
CA GLU A 152 8.08 -5.19 3.36
C GLU A 152 7.61 -6.22 4.38
N TYR A 153 8.55 -6.89 5.06
CA TYR A 153 8.22 -7.83 6.14
C TYR A 153 7.37 -7.18 7.25
N ILE A 154 7.74 -5.97 7.69
CA ILE A 154 6.99 -5.23 8.73
C ILE A 154 5.59 -4.89 8.23
N ARG A 155 5.43 -4.44 6.98
CA ARG A 155 4.13 -4.12 6.38
C ARG A 155 3.25 -5.37 6.25
N ALA A 156 3.79 -6.47 5.71
CA ALA A 156 3.08 -7.74 5.59
C ALA A 156 2.62 -8.26 6.97
N ALA A 157 3.48 -8.15 7.99
CA ALA A 157 3.13 -8.52 9.35
C ALA A 157 2.04 -7.62 9.96
N ALA A 158 2.10 -6.30 9.71
CA ALA A 158 1.08 -5.35 10.15
C ALA A 158 -0.28 -5.60 9.46
N ALA A 159 -0.27 -5.98 8.20
CA ALA A 159 -1.45 -6.36 7.42
C ALA A 159 -1.98 -7.77 7.76
N GLN A 160 -1.29 -8.53 8.62
CA GLN A 160 -1.60 -9.94 8.96
C GLN A 160 -1.64 -10.88 7.73
N ASN A 161 -0.93 -10.53 6.67
CA ASN A 161 -0.79 -11.36 5.48
C ASN A 161 0.30 -12.41 5.70
N VAL A 162 -0.11 -13.63 6.08
CA VAL A 162 0.80 -14.74 6.42
C VAL A 162 1.65 -15.18 5.22
N GLY A 163 1.09 -15.15 4.00
CA GLY A 163 1.79 -15.50 2.77
C GLY A 163 2.95 -14.52 2.50
N ALA A 164 2.65 -13.23 2.45
CA ALA A 164 3.63 -12.17 2.24
C ALA A 164 4.70 -12.12 3.35
N VAL A 165 4.34 -12.41 4.61
CA VAL A 165 5.31 -12.55 5.72
C VAL A 165 6.29 -13.68 5.46
N SER A 166 5.80 -14.85 4.99
CA SER A 166 6.65 -16.01 4.71
C SER A 166 7.60 -15.73 3.54
N GLU A 167 7.11 -15.12 2.48
CA GLU A 167 7.89 -14.73 1.30
C GLU A 167 8.97 -13.70 1.65
N SER A 168 8.60 -12.59 2.28
CA SER A 168 9.55 -11.56 2.71
C SER A 168 10.60 -12.11 3.69
N ALA A 169 10.22 -13.07 4.54
CA ALA A 169 11.18 -13.74 5.45
C ALA A 169 12.19 -14.60 4.67
N ALA A 170 11.75 -15.32 3.65
CA ALA A 170 12.62 -16.15 2.79
C ALA A 170 13.61 -15.26 2.02
N GLU A 171 13.14 -14.18 1.39
CA GLU A 171 13.99 -13.21 0.69
C GLU A 171 15.00 -12.54 1.63
N LEU A 172 14.55 -12.15 2.82
CA LEU A 172 15.44 -11.54 3.81
C LEU A 172 16.57 -12.49 4.22
N ASN A 173 16.25 -13.78 4.41
CA ASN A 173 17.24 -14.81 4.71
C ASN A 173 18.23 -15.01 3.54
N ASP A 174 17.75 -15.02 2.30
CA ASP A 174 18.61 -15.09 1.10
C ASP A 174 19.58 -13.89 1.05
N ARG A 175 19.09 -12.66 1.21
CA ARG A 175 19.90 -11.45 1.16
C ARG A 175 20.93 -11.39 2.30
N PHE A 176 20.58 -11.83 3.51
CA PHE A 176 21.52 -11.96 4.61
C PHE A 176 22.60 -13.01 4.33
N THR A 177 22.24 -14.14 3.74
CA THR A 177 23.18 -15.20 3.36
C THR A 177 24.17 -14.68 2.30
N ARG A 178 23.70 -14.01 1.26
CA ARG A 178 24.54 -13.35 0.24
C ARG A 178 25.49 -12.33 0.86
N ARG A 179 24.97 -11.49 1.77
CA ARG A 179 25.80 -10.51 2.50
C ARG A 179 26.90 -11.18 3.30
N GLN A 180 26.60 -12.26 4.00
CA GLN A 180 27.60 -12.99 4.78
C GLN A 180 28.70 -13.55 3.88
N ILE A 181 28.36 -14.06 2.71
CA ILE A 181 29.33 -14.54 1.71
C ILE A 181 30.22 -13.38 1.23
N LEU A 182 29.60 -12.24 0.87
CA LEU A 182 30.33 -11.07 0.36
C LEU A 182 31.32 -10.47 1.36
N ILE A 183 31.01 -10.47 2.66
CA ILE A 183 31.93 -10.01 3.72
C ILE A 183 33.01 -11.04 4.10
N GLY A 184 33.07 -12.16 3.37
CA GLY A 184 34.11 -13.18 3.52
C GLY A 184 33.85 -14.18 4.65
N LYS A 185 32.59 -14.35 5.09
CA LYS A 185 32.26 -15.44 6.02
C LYS A 185 32.21 -16.74 5.23
N GLU A 186 33.08 -17.69 5.58
CA GLU A 186 33.00 -19.04 5.03
C GLU A 186 31.76 -19.74 5.58
N ILE A 187 30.84 -20.11 4.66
CA ILE A 187 29.66 -20.95 4.95
C ILE A 187 29.97 -22.33 4.39
N ASP A 188 29.88 -23.36 5.23
CA ASP A 188 30.08 -24.73 4.82
C ASP A 188 28.82 -25.31 4.18
N PHE A 189 28.58 -24.92 2.93
CA PHE A 189 27.45 -25.43 2.15
C PHE A 189 27.50 -26.95 1.96
N SER A 190 28.69 -27.53 1.80
CA SER A 190 28.83 -28.99 1.62
C SER A 190 28.30 -29.77 2.83
N SER A 191 28.49 -29.25 4.05
CA SER A 191 27.92 -29.85 5.27
C SER A 191 26.40 -29.80 5.31
N VAL A 192 25.83 -28.63 4.96
CA VAL A 192 24.38 -28.42 4.94
C VAL A 192 23.72 -29.26 3.84
N MET A 193 24.30 -29.29 2.64
CA MET A 193 23.82 -30.11 1.52
C MET A 193 23.80 -31.60 1.88
N ARG A 194 24.87 -32.11 2.50
CA ARG A 194 24.90 -33.51 2.95
C ARG A 194 23.82 -33.81 3.99
N GLU A 195 23.59 -32.92 4.96
CA GLU A 195 22.51 -33.10 5.93
C GLU A 195 21.14 -33.10 5.28
N THR A 196 20.94 -32.26 4.28
CA THR A 196 19.70 -32.21 3.49
C THR A 196 19.49 -33.50 2.69
N GLU A 197 20.54 -34.00 2.04
CA GLU A 197 20.50 -35.29 1.35
C GLU A 197 20.20 -36.48 2.28
N GLU A 198 20.78 -36.48 3.51
CA GLU A 198 20.46 -37.49 4.51
C GLU A 198 18.99 -37.45 4.94
N LYS A 199 18.42 -36.28 5.11
CA LYS A 199 16.98 -36.08 5.39
C LYS A 199 16.11 -36.57 4.22
N MET A 200 16.46 -36.23 2.98
CA MET A 200 15.75 -36.70 1.77
C MET A 200 15.75 -38.26 1.70
N ASN A 201 16.89 -38.88 1.93
CA ASN A 201 17.00 -40.34 1.93
C ASN A 201 16.16 -40.99 3.04
N ALA A 202 16.01 -40.35 4.19
CA ALA A 202 15.21 -40.84 5.31
C ALA A 202 13.70 -40.85 5.03
N LEU A 203 13.21 -40.06 4.06
CA LEU A 203 11.78 -40.04 3.68
C LEU A 203 11.30 -41.29 2.93
N HIS A 204 12.21 -42.19 2.51
CA HIS A 204 11.89 -43.45 1.84
C HIS A 204 10.89 -43.27 0.68
N ILE A 205 11.12 -42.29 -0.19
CA ILE A 205 10.21 -41.94 -1.30
C ILE A 205 9.91 -43.14 -2.21
N SER A 206 10.83 -44.11 -2.33
CA SER A 206 10.60 -45.33 -3.07
C SER A 206 9.40 -46.15 -2.55
N ALA A 207 9.05 -46.05 -1.28
CA ALA A 207 7.88 -46.69 -0.68
C ALA A 207 6.61 -45.82 -0.76
N ASN A 208 6.77 -44.51 -1.01
CA ASN A 208 5.71 -43.52 -1.06
C ASN A 208 5.51 -42.97 -2.50
N GLN A 209 5.44 -43.90 -3.48
CA GLN A 209 5.28 -43.55 -4.89
C GLN A 209 3.90 -42.91 -5.17
N PRO A 210 3.81 -41.94 -6.09
CA PRO A 210 2.54 -41.43 -6.55
C PRO A 210 1.70 -42.55 -7.21
N SER A 211 0.41 -42.53 -6.99
CA SER A 211 -0.56 -43.44 -7.59
C SER A 211 -1.02 -43.00 -8.98
N GLY A 212 -0.80 -41.73 -9.33
CA GLY A 212 -1.12 -41.13 -10.62
C GLY A 212 -0.69 -39.67 -10.67
N SER A 213 -1.02 -39.00 -11.76
CA SER A 213 -0.77 -37.56 -11.95
C SER A 213 -2.00 -36.85 -12.52
N ILE A 214 -2.05 -35.55 -12.30
CA ILE A 214 -3.02 -34.63 -12.89
C ILE A 214 -2.26 -33.78 -13.90
N THR A 215 -2.78 -33.70 -15.11
CA THR A 215 -2.17 -32.92 -16.21
C THR A 215 -3.06 -31.75 -16.60
N ALA A 216 -2.45 -30.72 -17.15
CA ALA A 216 -3.15 -29.55 -17.65
C ALA A 216 -3.99 -29.88 -18.89
N ASP A 217 -5.29 -29.60 -18.87
CA ASP A 217 -6.16 -29.73 -20.02
C ASP A 217 -5.90 -28.65 -21.08
N GLU A 218 -5.40 -27.51 -20.66
CA GLU A 218 -5.05 -26.36 -21.49
C GLU A 218 -3.72 -25.74 -21.03
N SER A 219 -3.15 -24.85 -21.85
CA SER A 219 -1.97 -24.07 -21.44
C SER A 219 -2.43 -22.83 -20.69
N GLY A 220 -1.72 -22.45 -19.63
CA GLY A 220 -2.05 -21.28 -18.81
C GLY A 220 -1.09 -21.10 -17.65
N VAL A 221 -1.45 -20.19 -16.76
CA VAL A 221 -0.76 -19.98 -15.48
C VAL A 221 -1.49 -20.77 -14.40
N TYR A 222 -0.76 -21.63 -13.72
CA TYR A 222 -1.33 -22.47 -12.66
C TYR A 222 -1.40 -21.71 -11.33
N SER A 223 -2.49 -21.92 -10.58
CA SER A 223 -2.59 -21.52 -9.18
C SER A 223 -3.23 -22.61 -8.34
N GLN A 224 -2.68 -22.84 -7.16
CA GLN A 224 -3.24 -23.75 -6.17
C GLN A 224 -4.47 -23.14 -5.48
N TYR A 225 -4.61 -21.81 -5.51
CA TYR A 225 -5.69 -21.09 -4.87
C TYR A 225 -6.97 -21.22 -5.68
N THR A 226 -8.01 -21.79 -5.07
CA THR A 226 -9.37 -21.88 -5.62
C THR A 226 -10.36 -21.33 -4.60
N ASP A 227 -11.34 -20.56 -5.08
CA ASP A 227 -12.41 -19.98 -4.26
C ASP A 227 -13.80 -20.54 -4.62
N GLY A 228 -13.86 -21.45 -5.59
CA GLY A 228 -15.11 -22.05 -6.10
C GLY A 228 -15.91 -21.11 -6.99
N LEU A 229 -15.31 -20.02 -7.44
CA LEU A 229 -15.93 -19.02 -8.31
C LEU A 229 -15.27 -18.96 -9.70
N GLU A 230 -14.38 -19.88 -10.01
CA GLU A 230 -13.58 -19.91 -11.24
C GLU A 230 -14.43 -19.93 -12.53
N ASN A 231 -15.63 -20.50 -12.45
CA ASN A 231 -16.58 -20.53 -13.57
C ASN A 231 -17.86 -19.71 -13.30
N ALA A 232 -17.84 -18.83 -12.29
CA ALA A 232 -19.03 -18.13 -11.84
C ALA A 232 -19.32 -16.86 -12.65
N PHE A 233 -18.29 -16.30 -13.29
CA PHE A 233 -18.36 -15.04 -14.01
C PHE A 233 -18.06 -15.25 -15.49
N ASP A 234 -18.91 -14.67 -16.34
CA ASP A 234 -18.75 -14.83 -17.80
C ASP A 234 -17.69 -13.84 -18.33
N TYR A 235 -16.46 -14.33 -18.42
CA TYR A 235 -15.30 -13.59 -18.94
C TYR A 235 -15.58 -13.04 -20.36
N SER A 236 -16.32 -13.75 -21.20
CA SER A 236 -16.59 -13.34 -22.57
C SER A 236 -17.56 -12.15 -22.70
N SER A 237 -18.30 -11.83 -21.66
CA SER A 237 -19.27 -10.72 -21.63
C SER A 237 -18.76 -9.45 -20.96
N ILE A 238 -17.47 -9.41 -20.61
CA ILE A 238 -16.88 -8.35 -19.79
C ILE A 238 -17.02 -6.96 -20.42
N ASP A 239 -16.84 -6.85 -21.73
CA ASP A 239 -16.90 -5.57 -22.49
C ASP A 239 -18.30 -4.92 -22.44
N SER A 240 -19.34 -5.69 -22.11
CA SER A 240 -20.75 -5.24 -22.08
C SER A 240 -21.37 -5.37 -20.68
N LEU A 241 -20.54 -5.35 -19.65
CA LEU A 241 -20.97 -5.53 -18.27
C LEU A 241 -21.79 -4.33 -17.78
N ASP A 242 -23.01 -4.59 -17.30
CA ASP A 242 -23.86 -3.58 -16.71
C ASP A 242 -23.80 -3.56 -15.17
N VAL A 243 -24.23 -2.44 -14.55
CA VAL A 243 -24.20 -2.23 -13.09
C VAL A 243 -24.94 -3.32 -12.32
N ASN A 244 -26.10 -3.80 -12.81
CA ASN A 244 -26.91 -4.77 -12.09
C ASN A 244 -26.24 -6.14 -12.08
N THR A 245 -25.71 -6.55 -13.24
CA THR A 245 -24.94 -7.80 -13.39
C THR A 245 -23.71 -7.76 -12.52
N LEU A 246 -22.90 -6.69 -12.58
CA LEU A 246 -21.72 -6.54 -11.77
C LEU A 246 -22.02 -6.54 -10.26
N THR A 247 -23.08 -5.84 -9.83
CA THR A 247 -23.50 -5.84 -8.42
C THR A 247 -23.86 -7.25 -7.96
N SER A 248 -24.56 -8.03 -8.82
CA SER A 248 -24.89 -9.42 -8.54
C SER A 248 -23.63 -10.29 -8.39
N TRP A 249 -22.65 -10.10 -9.27
CA TRP A 249 -21.38 -10.82 -9.25
C TRP A 249 -20.56 -10.48 -7.98
N ILE A 250 -20.49 -9.20 -7.60
CA ILE A 250 -19.83 -8.76 -6.35
C ILE A 250 -20.49 -9.43 -5.12
N GLN A 251 -21.84 -9.48 -5.08
CA GLN A 251 -22.55 -10.14 -3.98
C GLN A 251 -22.26 -11.66 -3.95
N GLN A 252 -22.19 -12.30 -5.11
CA GLN A 252 -21.82 -13.72 -5.20
C GLN A 252 -20.39 -13.96 -4.73
N ALA A 253 -19.46 -13.08 -5.07
CA ALA A 253 -18.05 -13.16 -4.69
C ALA A 253 -17.82 -13.03 -3.17
N GLN A 254 -18.73 -12.41 -2.43
CA GLN A 254 -18.68 -12.33 -0.97
C GLN A 254 -18.97 -13.67 -0.26
N THR A 255 -19.45 -14.66 -1.00
CA THR A 255 -19.84 -15.97 -0.45
C THR A 255 -19.16 -17.09 -1.26
N PRO A 256 -17.84 -17.24 -1.14
CA PRO A 256 -17.10 -18.25 -1.88
C PRO A 256 -17.57 -19.67 -1.51
N ALA A 257 -17.60 -20.56 -2.50
CA ALA A 257 -17.91 -21.97 -2.30
C ALA A 257 -16.59 -22.73 -2.13
N GLN A 258 -16.52 -23.61 -1.12
CA GLN A 258 -15.37 -24.49 -0.99
C GLN A 258 -15.56 -25.71 -1.88
N GLU A 259 -14.83 -25.78 -2.98
CA GLU A 259 -14.71 -26.98 -3.80
C GLU A 259 -13.32 -27.62 -3.63
N GLN A 260 -13.28 -28.97 -3.63
CA GLN A 260 -12.01 -29.71 -3.57
C GLN A 260 -11.44 -29.86 -4.99
N ASN A 261 -10.80 -28.81 -5.48
CA ASN A 261 -10.07 -28.83 -6.75
C ASN A 261 -8.56 -28.97 -6.51
N ALA A 262 -7.84 -29.43 -7.53
CA ALA A 262 -6.38 -29.52 -7.48
C ALA A 262 -5.70 -28.19 -7.85
N GLY A 263 -6.47 -27.13 -7.98
CA GLY A 263 -6.05 -25.80 -8.40
C GLY A 263 -6.88 -25.28 -9.57
N LYS A 264 -6.39 -24.22 -10.21
CA LYS A 264 -6.97 -23.63 -11.42
C LYS A 264 -5.89 -23.28 -12.44
N LEU A 265 -6.29 -23.14 -13.69
CA LEU A 265 -5.49 -22.57 -14.78
C LEU A 265 -6.12 -21.24 -15.18
N ILE A 266 -5.29 -20.22 -15.31
CA ILE A 266 -5.65 -18.93 -15.90
C ILE A 266 -5.15 -19.01 -17.35
N THR A 267 -6.08 -19.00 -18.31
CA THR A 267 -5.78 -19.29 -19.71
C THR A 267 -5.55 -18.08 -20.56
N ASP A 268 -6.04 -16.90 -20.13
CA ASP A 268 -5.73 -15.62 -20.71
C ASP A 268 -4.78 -14.81 -19.81
N PHE A 269 -3.88 -14.03 -20.41
CA PHE A 269 -3.00 -13.12 -19.67
C PHE A 269 -3.70 -11.79 -19.33
N GLU A 270 -4.75 -11.47 -20.05
CA GLU A 270 -5.59 -10.32 -19.76
C GLU A 270 -6.61 -10.66 -18.67
N TRP A 271 -6.74 -9.78 -17.70
CA TRP A 271 -7.70 -9.93 -16.62
C TRP A 271 -8.24 -8.55 -16.23
N TYR A 272 -9.33 -8.48 -15.49
CA TYR A 272 -10.08 -7.25 -15.32
C TYR A 272 -10.37 -6.92 -13.86
N PHE A 273 -10.20 -5.63 -13.52
CA PHE A 273 -10.89 -5.03 -12.38
C PHE A 273 -12.24 -4.50 -12.85
N CYS A 274 -13.32 -4.96 -12.24
CA CYS A 274 -14.68 -4.51 -12.52
C CYS A 274 -15.25 -3.82 -11.29
N ALA A 275 -15.54 -2.53 -11.38
CA ALA A 275 -16.00 -1.72 -10.27
C ALA A 275 -17.25 -0.92 -10.62
N VAL A 276 -18.16 -0.74 -9.65
CA VAL A 276 -19.28 0.20 -9.79
C VAL A 276 -18.82 1.56 -9.28
N VAL A 277 -18.81 2.55 -10.17
CA VAL A 277 -18.37 3.92 -9.85
C VAL A 277 -19.46 4.94 -10.19
N ASN A 278 -19.42 6.13 -9.58
CA ASN A 278 -20.33 7.20 -9.95
C ASN A 278 -19.88 7.84 -11.26
N THR A 279 -20.81 8.18 -12.11
CA THR A 279 -20.53 8.78 -13.43
C THR A 279 -19.88 10.17 -13.33
N GLU A 280 -20.09 10.88 -12.22
CA GLU A 280 -19.44 12.16 -11.97
C GLU A 280 -17.93 12.00 -11.76
N ASP A 281 -17.50 10.92 -11.10
CA ASP A 281 -16.10 10.68 -10.72
C ASP A 281 -15.23 10.31 -11.94
N ILE A 282 -15.83 9.77 -13.01
CA ILE A 282 -15.14 9.38 -14.25
C ILE A 282 -15.27 10.41 -15.38
N SER A 283 -15.78 11.61 -15.04
CA SER A 283 -15.97 12.66 -16.04
C SER A 283 -14.65 13.09 -16.67
N GLY A 284 -14.54 12.94 -17.99
CA GLY A 284 -13.33 13.26 -18.76
C GLY A 284 -12.43 12.08 -19.06
N LEU A 285 -12.77 10.88 -18.60
CA LEU A 285 -12.14 9.63 -19.03
C LEU A 285 -12.85 9.09 -20.28
N GLU A 286 -12.07 8.43 -21.13
CA GLU A 286 -12.56 7.77 -22.33
C GLU A 286 -12.16 6.28 -22.31
N ASN A 287 -12.93 5.44 -23.02
CA ASN A 287 -12.52 4.05 -23.21
C ASN A 287 -11.23 4.02 -24.04
N GLY A 288 -10.23 3.25 -23.59
CA GLY A 288 -8.88 3.22 -24.12
C GLY A 288 -7.87 4.08 -23.36
N ASP A 289 -8.30 4.86 -22.37
CA ASP A 289 -7.36 5.59 -21.50
C ASP A 289 -6.61 4.63 -20.58
N SER A 290 -5.34 4.96 -20.35
CA SER A 290 -4.52 4.22 -19.37
C SER A 290 -4.59 4.88 -18.00
N VAL A 291 -4.82 4.07 -16.98
CA VAL A 291 -4.89 4.49 -15.57
C VAL A 291 -4.05 3.58 -14.69
N ASP A 292 -3.50 4.12 -13.62
CA ASP A 292 -2.83 3.32 -12.61
C ASP A 292 -3.84 2.91 -11.52
N VAL A 293 -3.82 1.63 -11.14
CA VAL A 293 -4.69 1.07 -10.10
C VAL A 293 -3.84 0.59 -8.94
N ALA A 294 -3.96 1.26 -7.80
CA ALA A 294 -3.34 0.84 -6.56
C ALA A 294 -4.31 -0.02 -5.76
N VAL A 295 -3.82 -1.16 -5.24
CA VAL A 295 -4.63 -2.06 -4.42
C VAL A 295 -4.40 -1.75 -2.95
N SER A 296 -5.48 -1.44 -2.22
CA SER A 296 -5.42 -1.08 -0.80
C SER A 296 -4.87 -2.24 0.04
N GLY A 297 -3.92 -1.92 0.92
CA GLY A 297 -3.28 -2.91 1.80
C GLY A 297 -2.09 -3.63 1.17
N THR A 298 -1.75 -3.32 -0.07
CA THR A 298 -0.52 -3.75 -0.76
C THR A 298 0.25 -2.51 -1.23
N ASP A 299 1.50 -2.70 -1.67
CA ASP A 299 2.26 -1.65 -2.37
C ASP A 299 2.12 -1.80 -3.90
N SER A 300 1.28 -2.73 -4.38
CA SER A 300 1.12 -3.05 -5.79
C SER A 300 0.32 -1.97 -6.51
N VAL A 301 0.85 -1.51 -7.62
CA VAL A 301 0.21 -0.58 -8.56
C VAL A 301 0.26 -1.21 -9.93
N TYR A 302 -0.91 -1.40 -10.54
CA TYR A 302 -1.06 -2.00 -11.86
C TYR A 302 -1.39 -0.92 -12.88
N SER A 303 -0.72 -0.94 -14.03
CA SER A 303 -1.09 -0.10 -15.16
C SER A 303 -2.19 -0.81 -15.93
N CYS A 304 -3.35 -0.18 -16.03
CA CYS A 304 -4.55 -0.76 -16.62
C CYS A 304 -5.09 0.13 -17.73
N GLU A 305 -5.85 -0.44 -18.66
CA GLU A 305 -6.58 0.26 -19.71
C GLU A 305 -8.08 0.21 -19.44
N ILE A 306 -8.78 1.31 -19.66
CA ILE A 306 -10.23 1.36 -19.54
C ILE A 306 -10.87 0.68 -20.76
N VAL A 307 -11.46 -0.49 -20.56
CA VAL A 307 -12.12 -1.24 -21.62
C VAL A 307 -13.53 -0.73 -21.89
N SER A 308 -14.30 -0.50 -20.81
CA SER A 308 -15.69 -0.02 -20.91
C SER A 308 -16.11 0.72 -19.65
N GLY A 309 -17.23 1.46 -19.76
CA GLY A 309 -17.86 2.17 -18.65
C GLY A 309 -17.46 3.63 -18.51
N ALA A 310 -16.43 4.13 -19.21
CA ALA A 310 -16.05 5.55 -19.17
C ALA A 310 -17.03 6.47 -19.93
N GLU A 311 -17.83 5.92 -20.82
CA GLU A 311 -18.84 6.65 -21.62
C GLU A 311 -20.26 6.25 -21.21
N PRO A 312 -20.75 6.65 -20.01
CA PRO A 312 -22.07 6.26 -19.52
C PRO A 312 -23.18 6.90 -20.34
N GLU A 313 -24.34 6.24 -20.40
CA GLU A 313 -25.55 6.82 -21.02
C GLU A 313 -26.04 8.07 -20.26
N LEU A 314 -26.66 8.98 -20.98
CA LEU A 314 -27.12 10.24 -20.40
C LEU A 314 -28.15 10.00 -19.28
N GLY A 315 -27.84 10.46 -18.08
CA GLY A 315 -28.70 10.35 -16.89
C GLY A 315 -28.46 9.13 -16.01
N GLN A 316 -27.45 8.33 -16.30
CA GLN A 316 -26.98 7.29 -15.37
C GLN A 316 -26.19 7.94 -14.22
N GLU A 317 -26.50 7.55 -12.98
CA GLU A 317 -25.77 7.99 -11.78
C GLU A 317 -24.52 7.13 -11.53
N GLN A 318 -24.55 5.86 -11.95
CA GLN A 318 -23.46 4.90 -11.77
C GLN A 318 -23.22 4.11 -13.06
N THR A 319 -22.00 3.66 -13.24
CA THR A 319 -21.60 2.80 -14.35
C THR A 319 -20.73 1.64 -13.86
N ALA A 320 -20.68 0.56 -14.64
CA ALA A 320 -19.74 -0.52 -14.45
C ALA A 320 -18.45 -0.18 -15.21
N LEU A 321 -17.42 0.23 -14.46
CA LEU A 321 -16.12 0.52 -15.03
C LEU A 321 -15.32 -0.77 -15.10
N VAL A 322 -14.78 -1.09 -16.27
CA VAL A 322 -13.97 -2.28 -16.55
C VAL A 322 -12.57 -1.85 -16.95
N LEU A 323 -11.58 -2.30 -16.18
CA LEU A 323 -10.17 -1.98 -16.38
C LEU A 323 -9.42 -3.27 -16.68
N SER A 324 -8.74 -3.38 -17.83
CA SER A 324 -7.91 -4.52 -18.19
C SER A 324 -6.50 -4.36 -17.65
N CYS A 325 -5.92 -5.47 -17.21
CA CYS A 325 -4.55 -5.59 -16.74
C CYS A 325 -3.92 -6.85 -17.32
N ASP A 326 -2.60 -6.83 -17.54
CA ASP A 326 -1.84 -7.95 -18.15
C ASP A 326 -0.75 -8.53 -17.22
N GLU A 327 -0.59 -7.97 -16.03
CA GLU A 327 0.39 -8.44 -15.06
C GLU A 327 -0.19 -9.54 -14.17
N ILE A 328 0.35 -10.77 -14.28
CA ILE A 328 -0.03 -11.92 -13.45
C ILE A 328 1.12 -12.23 -12.49
N ASN A 329 0.81 -12.21 -11.19
CA ASN A 329 1.72 -12.55 -10.11
C ASN A 329 0.97 -13.27 -8.96
N SER A 330 1.67 -13.63 -7.89
CA SER A 330 1.10 -14.36 -6.73
C SER A 330 -0.09 -13.64 -6.08
N ASP A 331 -0.07 -12.30 -6.07
CA ASP A 331 -1.15 -11.50 -5.49
C ASP A 331 -2.38 -11.52 -6.41
N THR A 332 -2.16 -11.31 -7.72
CA THR A 332 -3.26 -11.23 -8.67
C THR A 332 -4.00 -12.54 -8.87
N VAL A 333 -3.31 -13.72 -8.82
CA VAL A 333 -3.96 -15.03 -9.02
C VAL A 333 -4.91 -15.40 -7.87
N SER A 334 -4.67 -14.89 -6.67
CA SER A 334 -5.49 -15.14 -5.47
C SER A 334 -6.58 -14.10 -5.23
N MET A 335 -6.45 -12.93 -5.86
CA MET A 335 -7.35 -11.79 -5.67
C MET A 335 -8.72 -12.06 -6.32
N ARG A 336 -9.82 -11.86 -5.57
CA ARG A 336 -11.19 -11.92 -6.09
C ARG A 336 -11.96 -10.63 -5.85
N LEU A 337 -11.87 -10.07 -4.65
CA LEU A 337 -12.40 -8.76 -4.31
C LEU A 337 -11.25 -7.90 -3.82
N ALA A 338 -11.16 -6.69 -4.32
CA ALA A 338 -10.12 -5.74 -3.96
C ALA A 338 -10.72 -4.34 -3.75
N ASN A 339 -10.25 -3.66 -2.72
CA ASN A 339 -10.42 -2.23 -2.58
C ASN A 339 -9.36 -1.56 -3.43
N ILE A 340 -9.75 -0.81 -4.44
CA ILE A 340 -8.83 -0.18 -5.39
C ILE A 340 -8.92 1.34 -5.34
N GLU A 341 -7.78 1.97 -5.60
CA GLU A 341 -7.62 3.39 -5.87
C GLU A 341 -7.22 3.57 -7.33
N ILE A 342 -8.14 4.04 -8.16
CA ILE A 342 -7.89 4.33 -9.58
C ILE A 342 -7.31 5.74 -9.66
N ARG A 343 -6.08 5.88 -10.17
CA ARG A 343 -5.36 7.14 -10.33
C ARG A 343 -5.58 7.70 -11.72
N VAL A 344 -6.49 8.66 -11.82
CA VAL A 344 -6.93 9.22 -13.11
C VAL A 344 -6.01 10.33 -13.62
N HIS A 345 -5.52 11.18 -12.71
CA HIS A 345 -4.57 12.23 -13.03
C HIS A 345 -3.47 12.34 -11.97
N SER A 346 -2.27 12.72 -12.38
CA SER A 346 -1.16 12.99 -11.48
C SER A 346 -0.71 14.45 -11.59
N TYR A 347 -0.51 15.09 -10.43
CA TYR A 347 -0.05 16.47 -10.32
C TYR A 347 1.25 16.50 -9.54
N THR A 348 2.35 16.82 -10.22
CA THR A 348 3.65 16.96 -9.58
C THR A 348 3.92 18.43 -9.28
N GLY A 349 4.09 18.76 -8.01
CA GLY A 349 4.28 20.11 -7.54
C GLY A 349 4.66 20.17 -6.07
N VAL A 350 4.47 21.34 -5.46
CA VAL A 350 4.70 21.56 -4.04
C VAL A 350 3.35 21.52 -3.30
N ARG A 351 3.17 20.50 -2.44
CA ARG A 351 1.93 20.38 -1.65
C ARG A 351 1.97 21.27 -0.42
N MET A 352 1.01 22.20 -0.34
CA MET A 352 0.88 23.17 0.75
C MET A 352 -0.57 23.25 1.26
N PRO A 353 -0.78 23.67 2.53
CA PRO A 353 -2.13 24.02 2.99
C PRO A 353 -2.71 25.15 2.11
N SER A 354 -4.00 25.07 1.78
CA SER A 354 -4.70 26.09 0.98
C SER A 354 -4.60 27.49 1.59
N ALA A 355 -4.47 27.57 2.92
CA ALA A 355 -4.26 28.82 3.65
C ALA A 355 -2.93 29.54 3.34
N ALA A 356 -1.95 28.84 2.75
CA ALA A 356 -0.67 29.43 2.34
C ALA A 356 -0.78 30.22 1.02
N VAL A 357 -1.85 30.01 0.25
CA VAL A 357 -2.05 30.69 -1.04
C VAL A 357 -2.67 32.06 -0.82
N HIS A 358 -2.01 33.06 -1.37
CA HIS A 358 -2.44 34.44 -1.36
C HIS A 358 -2.68 34.95 -2.79
N VAL A 359 -3.35 36.11 -2.88
CA VAL A 359 -3.51 36.80 -4.16
C VAL A 359 -2.87 38.18 -3.99
N ASN A 360 -1.86 38.47 -4.81
CA ASN A 360 -1.19 39.75 -4.84
C ASN A 360 -1.30 40.33 -6.25
N ASN A 361 -1.86 41.54 -6.39
CA ASN A 361 -2.10 42.20 -7.68
C ASN A 361 -2.84 41.38 -8.73
N GLY A 362 -3.70 40.43 -8.31
CA GLY A 362 -4.46 39.55 -9.19
C GLY A 362 -3.74 38.25 -9.55
N GLU A 363 -2.51 38.05 -9.14
CA GLU A 363 -1.76 36.82 -9.29
C GLU A 363 -1.83 35.95 -8.02
N ARG A 364 -1.92 34.64 -8.20
CA ARG A 364 -1.84 33.66 -7.10
C ARG A 364 -0.39 33.35 -6.80
N GLY A 365 -0.10 33.11 -5.54
CA GLY A 365 1.23 32.75 -5.10
C GLY A 365 1.29 32.54 -3.59
N VAL A 366 2.50 32.44 -3.08
CA VAL A 366 2.80 32.23 -1.66
C VAL A 366 3.87 33.23 -1.20
N TYR A 367 3.98 33.40 0.10
CA TYR A 367 5.11 34.10 0.69
C TYR A 367 6.16 33.10 1.18
N ALA A 368 7.40 33.27 0.78
CA ALA A 368 8.55 32.51 1.23
C ALA A 368 9.40 33.36 2.20
N LEU A 369 9.98 32.72 3.21
CA LEU A 369 10.94 33.35 4.12
C LEU A 369 12.35 33.03 3.64
N VAL A 370 13.04 34.03 3.08
CA VAL A 370 14.40 33.92 2.55
C VAL A 370 15.34 34.77 3.41
N ALA A 371 16.25 34.15 4.14
CA ALA A 371 17.21 34.85 5.02
C ALA A 371 16.56 35.95 5.91
N SER A 372 15.40 35.64 6.51
CA SER A 372 14.60 36.56 7.35
C SER A 372 13.85 37.66 6.57
N VAL A 373 13.78 37.60 5.26
CA VAL A 373 12.97 38.52 4.43
C VAL A 373 11.79 37.75 3.85
N VAL A 374 10.61 38.31 3.91
CA VAL A 374 9.41 37.79 3.25
C VAL A 374 9.48 38.12 1.77
N GLU A 375 9.47 37.12 0.91
CA GLU A 375 9.51 37.30 -0.53
C GLU A 375 8.27 36.69 -1.19
N TRP A 376 7.68 37.41 -2.14
CA TRP A 376 6.59 36.88 -2.96
C TRP A 376 7.08 35.85 -3.95
N ARG A 377 6.38 34.71 -4.03
CA ARG A 377 6.58 33.67 -5.02
C ARG A 377 5.28 33.44 -5.78
N SER A 378 5.29 33.68 -7.09
CA SER A 378 4.13 33.38 -7.92
C SER A 378 4.03 31.86 -8.15
N ALA A 379 2.83 31.32 -8.15
CA ALA A 379 2.59 29.91 -8.37
C ALA A 379 1.20 29.68 -8.96
N GLU A 380 1.11 28.74 -9.88
CA GLU A 380 -0.15 28.22 -10.38
C GLU A 380 -0.64 27.10 -9.46
N VAL A 381 -1.95 27.09 -9.17
CA VAL A 381 -2.59 25.98 -8.46
C VAL A 381 -2.90 24.91 -9.48
N LEU A 382 -2.14 23.81 -9.42
CA LEU A 382 -2.29 22.66 -10.32
C LEU A 382 -3.49 21.78 -9.90
N TYR A 383 -3.64 21.61 -8.57
CA TYR A 383 -4.69 20.76 -8.01
C TYR A 383 -5.08 21.24 -6.62
N THR A 384 -6.32 20.97 -6.24
CA THR A 384 -6.86 21.29 -4.90
C THR A 384 -7.52 20.03 -4.32
N ASP A 385 -7.04 19.62 -3.15
CA ASP A 385 -7.54 18.47 -2.41
C ASP A 385 -7.91 18.91 -0.98
N GLY A 386 -9.19 19.21 -0.76
CA GLY A 386 -9.69 19.65 0.53
C GLY A 386 -8.94 20.88 1.06
N ASP A 387 -8.22 20.70 2.17
CA ASP A 387 -7.45 21.74 2.84
C ASP A 387 -6.07 21.99 2.22
N TYR A 388 -5.66 21.23 1.19
CA TYR A 388 -4.37 21.32 0.55
C TYR A 388 -4.48 21.68 -0.92
N VAL A 389 -3.39 22.27 -1.43
CA VAL A 389 -3.21 22.56 -2.85
C VAL A 389 -1.85 22.05 -3.30
N VAL A 390 -1.77 21.70 -4.58
CA VAL A 390 -0.51 21.43 -5.28
C VAL A 390 -0.19 22.64 -6.14
N LEU A 391 0.95 23.24 -5.88
CA LEU A 391 1.42 24.45 -6.54
C LEU A 391 2.52 24.10 -7.54
N SER A 392 2.53 24.79 -8.67
CA SER A 392 3.66 24.70 -9.60
C SER A 392 4.94 25.22 -8.94
N TYR A 393 6.08 24.61 -9.26
CA TYR A 393 7.40 25.13 -8.91
C TYR A 393 8.24 25.28 -10.19
N ASP A 394 9.03 26.33 -10.26
CA ASP A 394 9.90 26.58 -11.39
C ASP A 394 11.27 27.05 -10.87
N PRO A 395 12.30 26.19 -10.94
CA PRO A 395 13.64 26.51 -10.45
C PRO A 395 14.32 27.63 -11.27
N ASP A 396 13.91 27.82 -12.53
CA ASP A 396 14.48 28.77 -13.46
C ASP A 396 13.78 30.14 -13.42
N SER A 397 12.60 30.21 -12.84
CA SER A 397 11.86 31.46 -12.65
C SER A 397 12.46 32.29 -11.50
N GLU A 398 12.62 33.60 -11.73
CA GLU A 398 13.11 34.54 -10.73
C GLU A 398 12.14 34.64 -9.54
N ASN A 399 10.83 34.62 -9.82
CA ASN A 399 9.76 34.79 -8.82
C ASN A 399 8.93 33.53 -8.58
N GLY A 400 9.30 32.36 -9.15
CA GLY A 400 8.62 31.09 -8.90
C GLY A 400 9.02 30.46 -7.57
N ILE A 401 8.20 29.48 -7.12
CA ILE A 401 8.55 28.63 -5.98
C ILE A 401 9.77 27.79 -6.35
N LYS A 402 10.75 27.74 -5.45
CA LYS A 402 11.93 26.88 -5.56
C LYS A 402 11.85 25.76 -4.53
N LEU A 403 12.37 24.58 -4.89
CA LEU A 403 12.47 23.50 -3.93
C LEU A 403 13.34 23.94 -2.74
N TYR A 404 12.90 23.57 -1.55
CA TYR A 404 13.47 23.92 -0.24
C TYR A 404 13.19 25.36 0.22
N ASP A 405 12.41 26.17 -0.52
CA ASP A 405 11.90 27.43 0.01
C ASP A 405 11.12 27.19 1.31
N GLN A 406 11.26 28.10 2.27
CA GLN A 406 10.48 28.09 3.52
C GLN A 406 9.18 28.87 3.29
N ILE A 407 8.14 28.18 2.84
CA ILE A 407 6.84 28.81 2.54
C ILE A 407 6.10 29.13 3.85
N ILE A 408 5.60 30.35 3.98
CA ILE A 408 4.86 30.79 5.14
C ILE A 408 3.43 30.26 5.05
N ILE A 409 3.08 29.35 5.97
CA ILE A 409 1.75 28.75 6.06
C ILE A 409 0.85 29.42 7.10
N GLN A 410 1.44 30.23 7.98
CA GLN A 410 0.73 31.03 8.96
C GLN A 410 1.54 32.29 9.26
N GLY A 411 0.93 33.46 9.04
CA GLY A 411 1.49 34.78 9.32
C GLY A 411 0.38 35.82 9.29
N LYS A 412 0.65 37.03 9.82
CA LYS A 412 -0.29 38.14 9.81
C LYS A 412 0.32 39.31 9.03
N GLU A 413 -0.49 39.92 8.13
CA GLU A 413 -0.12 41.10 7.36
C GLU A 413 1.22 40.93 6.60
N LEU A 414 1.35 39.83 5.83
CA LEU A 414 2.56 39.54 5.06
C LEU A 414 2.69 40.50 3.88
N HIS A 415 3.86 41.14 3.77
CA HIS A 415 4.20 42.01 2.65
C HIS A 415 5.55 41.65 2.07
N ASP A 416 5.66 41.75 0.75
CA ASP A 416 6.90 41.51 0.04
C ASP A 416 7.99 42.50 0.48
N GLY A 417 9.19 42.01 0.79
CA GLY A 417 10.31 42.81 1.31
C GLY A 417 10.29 43.06 2.82
N GLU A 418 9.33 42.53 3.56
CA GLU A 418 9.25 42.67 5.02
C GLU A 418 10.35 41.86 5.73
N VAL A 419 11.04 42.44 6.69
CA VAL A 419 12.08 41.77 7.48
C VAL A 419 11.48 41.24 8.78
N TYR A 420 11.56 39.93 8.94
CA TYR A 420 11.11 39.21 10.14
C TYR A 420 12.33 38.92 11.03
N ASN A 421 12.31 39.44 12.26
CA ASN A 421 13.39 39.25 13.25
C ASN A 421 13.02 38.19 14.28
#